data_e77ccadd7c9bb4dab0623822ca460188
#
_entry.id   e77ccadd7c9bb4dab0623822ca460188
#
_cell.length_a   1.000
_cell.length_b   1.000
_cell.length_c   1.000
_cell.angle_alpha   90.00
_cell.angle_beta   90.00
_cell.angle_gamma   90.00
#
_symmetry.space_group_name_H-M   'P 1'
#
loop_
_entity.id
_entity.type
_entity.pdbx_description
1 polymer ?
#
loop_
_entity_poly.entity_id
_entity_poly.type
_entity_poly.pdbx_seq_one_letter_code
_entity_poly.pdbx_strand_id
1 'polypeptide(L)'
;MYLNCGYMNNSAIDFKDKSKPLIVGSCGTYRLLTKPKLPTYRPRGRLDYQLIYISAGKAHFHFNNKDNETVITAGNMVLFRPKEFQKYEYYGTDKTEVYWVHFTGGDVKNILRKYGISDDLHYFFVGTSLEYERIYKKMISELQRCQNHYEELLTILMQHLLIYINRELQKDRKISDIYLDNEMDMATQYFSDNYSSEISIEEYATSRGMSISWFIRNFKKYSGTTPMQFIVSARISNAQLLLETTKYSISEISRIVGYGNPLYFSRLFHKVKGFSPSEYRKNIL
;
A
#
# COMPACT_ATOMS: atom_id res chain seq x y z
N MET A 1 -7.05 12.45 -18.77
CA MET A 1 -6.26 12.45 -17.52
C MET A 1 -7.22 12.19 -16.37
N TYR A 2 -6.90 11.24 -15.50
CA TYR A 2 -7.56 11.10 -14.21
C TYR A 2 -6.77 11.87 -13.15
N LEU A 3 -7.46 12.64 -12.32
CA LEU A 3 -6.92 13.41 -11.21
C LEU A 3 -7.86 13.26 -10.01
N ASN A 4 -7.32 12.91 -8.86
CA ASN A 4 -8.02 12.94 -7.58
C ASN A 4 -7.08 13.52 -6.52
N CYS A 5 -7.52 14.53 -5.77
CA CYS A 5 -6.69 15.20 -4.78
C CYS A 5 -7.53 15.81 -3.65
N GLY A 6 -6.87 16.06 -2.53
CA GLY A 6 -7.40 16.78 -1.38
C GLY A 6 -6.36 17.77 -0.83
N TYR A 7 -6.85 18.86 -0.26
CA TYR A 7 -6.05 19.95 0.32
C TYR A 7 -6.57 20.30 1.71
N MET A 8 -5.65 20.52 2.64
CA MET A 8 -5.99 20.97 3.99
C MET A 8 -6.67 22.35 3.92
N ASN A 9 -7.88 22.47 4.50
CA ASN A 9 -8.67 23.72 4.60
C ASN A 9 -8.82 24.46 3.28
N ASN A 10 -8.89 23.76 2.14
CA ASN A 10 -8.84 24.35 0.80
C ASN A 10 -7.67 25.33 0.60
N SER A 11 -6.58 25.10 1.34
CA SER A 11 -5.45 26.02 1.44
C SER A 11 -4.63 26.08 0.16
N ALA A 12 -3.85 27.16 0.06
CA ALA A 12 -2.93 27.42 -1.01
C ALA A 12 -1.94 26.25 -1.23
N ILE A 13 -1.60 26.08 -2.48
CA ILE A 13 -0.79 24.98 -3.03
C ILE A 13 0.63 24.88 -2.44
N ASP A 14 1.07 25.85 -1.64
CA ASP A 14 2.46 25.96 -1.19
C ASP A 14 2.49 26.62 0.18
N PHE A 15 2.75 25.90 1.24
CA PHE A 15 2.72 26.45 2.59
C PHE A 15 3.85 25.92 3.47
N LYS A 16 4.28 26.75 4.40
CA LYS A 16 5.27 26.43 5.41
C LYS A 16 4.65 26.63 6.79
N ASP A 17 4.48 25.56 7.52
CA ASP A 17 4.01 25.57 8.88
C ASP A 17 4.97 24.72 9.74
N LYS A 18 5.37 25.26 10.90
CA LYS A 18 6.25 24.61 11.87
C LYS A 18 5.60 24.44 13.22
N SER A 19 4.31 24.67 13.33
CA SER A 19 3.55 24.58 14.60
C SER A 19 3.50 23.18 15.17
N LYS A 20 3.56 22.17 14.30
CA LYS A 20 3.62 20.75 14.65
C LYS A 20 4.86 20.09 14.04
N PRO A 21 5.35 18.97 14.58
CA PRO A 21 6.51 18.25 14.02
C PRO A 21 6.34 17.81 12.56
N LEU A 22 5.14 17.38 12.19
CA LEU A 22 4.77 16.89 10.87
C LEU A 22 3.32 17.27 10.55
N ILE A 23 3.08 17.85 9.38
CA ILE A 23 1.78 18.30 8.89
C ILE A 23 1.65 17.88 7.43
N VAL A 24 0.58 17.19 7.07
CA VAL A 24 0.24 16.85 5.68
C VAL A 24 -0.68 17.94 5.13
N GLY A 25 -0.22 18.67 4.11
CA GLY A 25 -0.96 19.79 3.52
C GLY A 25 -1.84 19.43 2.34
N SER A 26 -1.41 18.48 1.51
CA SER A 26 -2.19 18.00 0.37
C SER A 26 -1.70 16.64 -0.11
N CYS A 27 -2.58 15.91 -0.77
CA CYS A 27 -2.29 14.60 -1.32
C CYS A 27 -3.11 14.38 -2.60
N GLY A 28 -2.56 13.64 -3.56
CA GLY A 28 -3.30 13.36 -4.80
C GLY A 28 -2.67 12.28 -5.65
N THR A 29 -3.34 12.00 -6.75
CA THR A 29 -2.90 11.05 -7.77
C THR A 29 -3.18 11.59 -9.17
N TYR A 30 -2.29 11.25 -10.10
CA TYR A 30 -2.46 11.49 -11.53
C TYR A 30 -2.35 10.15 -12.28
N ARG A 31 -3.25 9.94 -13.24
CA ARG A 31 -3.11 8.92 -14.27
C ARG A 31 -3.31 9.55 -15.63
N LEU A 32 -2.32 9.47 -16.49
CA LEU A 32 -2.42 9.97 -17.85
C LEU A 32 -3.11 8.91 -18.73
N LEU A 33 -4.31 9.23 -19.22
CA LEU A 33 -5.08 8.35 -20.10
C LEU A 33 -5.04 8.89 -21.55
N THR A 34 -5.43 10.13 -21.75
CA THR A 34 -5.57 10.76 -23.08
C THR A 34 -4.65 11.97 -23.27
N LYS A 35 -4.24 12.63 -22.17
CA LYS A 35 -3.34 13.77 -22.24
C LYS A 35 -1.93 13.30 -22.61
N PRO A 36 -1.31 13.81 -23.70
CA PRO A 36 -0.02 13.31 -24.17
C PRO A 36 1.13 13.62 -23.21
N LYS A 37 1.07 14.73 -22.48
CA LYS A 37 2.13 15.20 -21.59
C LYS A 37 1.57 16.01 -20.42
N LEU A 38 2.18 15.86 -19.25
CA LEU A 38 1.92 16.68 -18.06
C LEU A 38 3.26 17.19 -17.49
N PRO A 39 3.67 18.41 -17.82
CA PRO A 39 4.91 19.00 -17.33
C PRO A 39 4.70 19.70 -15.99
N THR A 40 5.76 19.68 -15.16
CA THR A 40 5.90 20.51 -13.97
C THR A 40 7.23 21.28 -14.05
N TYR A 41 7.17 22.59 -13.86
CA TYR A 41 8.34 23.45 -13.81
C TYR A 41 8.22 24.48 -12.68
N ARG A 42 9.07 24.35 -11.66
CA ARG A 42 9.15 25.24 -10.50
C ARG A 42 10.61 25.57 -10.23
N PRO A 43 11.15 26.64 -10.82
CA PRO A 43 12.57 26.96 -10.72
C PRO A 43 13.01 27.34 -9.30
N ARG A 44 12.10 27.84 -8.46
CA ARG A 44 12.35 28.18 -7.06
C ARG A 44 11.91 27.11 -6.08
N GLY A 45 11.45 25.94 -6.60
CA GLY A 45 10.88 24.86 -5.80
C GLY A 45 9.58 25.26 -5.09
N ARG A 46 9.29 24.55 -4.01
CA ARG A 46 8.15 24.75 -3.11
C ARG A 46 8.64 25.15 -1.73
N LEU A 47 7.75 25.62 -0.86
CA LEU A 47 8.06 25.90 0.56
C LEU A 47 7.91 24.66 1.45
N ASP A 48 7.19 23.65 0.99
CA ASP A 48 6.95 22.36 1.64
C ASP A 48 7.79 21.23 0.98
N TYR A 49 7.76 20.06 1.60
CA TYR A 49 8.28 18.80 1.04
C TYR A 49 7.25 18.19 0.08
N GLN A 50 7.74 17.53 -0.96
CA GLN A 50 6.91 16.73 -1.85
C GLN A 50 7.50 15.34 -2.01
N LEU A 51 6.71 14.31 -1.66
CA LEU A 51 7.04 12.91 -1.92
C LEU A 51 6.12 12.40 -3.03
N ILE A 52 6.73 11.94 -4.13
CA ILE A 52 6.04 11.37 -5.30
C ILE A 52 6.32 9.88 -5.34
N TYR A 53 5.30 9.05 -5.44
CA TYR A 53 5.39 7.60 -5.67
C TYR A 53 4.95 7.31 -7.10
N ILE A 54 5.79 6.63 -7.88
CA ILE A 54 5.46 6.16 -9.24
C ILE A 54 4.92 4.75 -9.11
N SER A 55 3.58 4.59 -9.20
CA SER A 55 2.93 3.29 -9.05
C SER A 55 2.91 2.48 -10.35
N ALA A 56 2.88 3.17 -11.51
CA ALA A 56 2.92 2.53 -12.82
C ALA A 56 3.63 3.40 -13.85
N GLY A 57 4.19 2.76 -14.87
CA GLY A 57 4.89 3.42 -15.97
C GLY A 57 6.24 4.01 -15.56
N LYS A 58 6.55 5.18 -16.04
CA LYS A 58 7.80 5.91 -15.75
C LYS A 58 7.59 7.42 -15.78
N ALA A 59 8.50 8.16 -15.17
CA ALA A 59 8.48 9.62 -15.10
C ALA A 59 9.87 10.17 -15.41
N HIS A 60 9.93 11.38 -15.91
CA HIS A 60 11.13 12.02 -16.45
C HIS A 60 11.48 13.24 -15.60
N PHE A 61 12.61 13.18 -14.90
CA PHE A 61 13.04 14.20 -13.94
C PHE A 61 14.33 14.88 -14.37
N HIS A 62 14.47 16.15 -14.02
CA HIS A 62 15.71 16.91 -14.15
C HIS A 62 16.09 17.43 -12.75
N PHE A 63 17.13 16.88 -12.17
CA PHE A 63 17.62 17.30 -10.85
C PHE A 63 18.70 18.38 -10.96
N ASN A 64 18.75 19.29 -9.99
CA ASN A 64 19.80 20.30 -9.86
C ASN A 64 19.97 21.24 -11.07
N ASN A 65 18.87 21.57 -11.75
CA ASN A 65 18.89 22.43 -12.94
C ASN A 65 19.84 21.93 -14.07
N LYS A 66 20.09 20.62 -14.11
CA LYS A 66 20.89 19.99 -15.16
C LYS A 66 20.00 19.63 -16.35
N ASP A 67 20.56 19.76 -17.56
CA ASP A 67 19.85 19.36 -18.79
C ASP A 67 19.69 17.85 -18.91
N ASN A 68 20.42 17.08 -18.13
CA ASN A 68 20.33 15.61 -18.13
C ASN A 68 19.02 15.13 -17.53
N GLU A 69 18.26 14.43 -18.34
CA GLU A 69 17.04 13.74 -17.93
C GLU A 69 17.37 12.46 -17.17
N THR A 70 16.68 12.24 -16.07
CA THR A 70 16.69 10.99 -15.31
C THR A 70 15.35 10.32 -15.44
N VAL A 71 15.29 9.16 -16.09
CA VAL A 71 14.05 8.38 -16.21
C VAL A 71 13.90 7.47 -14.99
N ILE A 72 12.82 7.64 -14.24
CA ILE A 72 12.52 6.88 -13.03
C ILE A 72 11.27 6.05 -13.27
N THR A 73 11.38 4.73 -13.06
CA THR A 73 10.33 3.74 -13.31
C THR A 73 9.43 3.52 -12.11
N ALA A 74 8.33 2.79 -12.31
CA ALA A 74 7.45 2.33 -11.24
C ALA A 74 8.20 1.64 -10.09
N GLY A 75 7.65 1.75 -8.88
CA GLY A 75 8.27 1.25 -7.65
C GLY A 75 9.28 2.20 -7.02
N ASN A 76 9.52 3.37 -7.61
CA ASN A 76 10.37 4.40 -7.03
C ASN A 76 9.56 5.51 -6.37
N MET A 77 10.16 6.13 -5.35
CA MET A 77 9.72 7.39 -4.79
C MET A 77 10.73 8.49 -5.07
N VAL A 78 10.23 9.71 -5.29
CA VAL A 78 11.05 10.92 -5.51
C VAL A 78 10.68 11.93 -4.43
N LEU A 79 11.69 12.42 -3.73
CA LEU A 79 11.54 13.41 -2.67
C LEU A 79 12.14 14.75 -3.09
N PHE A 80 11.31 15.78 -3.15
CA PHE A 80 11.74 17.17 -3.22
C PHE A 80 11.63 17.83 -1.85
N ARG A 81 12.69 18.53 -1.48
CA ARG A 81 12.77 19.33 -0.26
C ARG A 81 12.37 20.78 -0.52
N PRO A 82 12.07 21.57 0.51
CA PRO A 82 11.76 22.97 0.37
C PRO A 82 12.84 23.72 -0.44
N LYS A 83 12.39 24.52 -1.41
CA LYS A 83 13.19 25.33 -2.32
C LYS A 83 14.07 24.55 -3.30
N GLU A 84 13.95 23.24 -3.40
CA GLU A 84 14.63 22.48 -4.45
C GLU A 84 13.98 22.73 -5.82
N PHE A 85 14.81 22.91 -6.83
CA PHE A 85 14.40 23.05 -8.22
C PHE A 85 13.57 21.82 -8.64
N GLN A 86 12.42 22.06 -9.28
CA GLN A 86 11.53 20.99 -9.76
C GLN A 86 11.27 21.17 -11.26
N LYS A 87 11.76 20.22 -12.04
CA LYS A 87 11.42 20.07 -13.46
C LYS A 87 11.21 18.57 -13.71
N TYR A 88 9.99 18.20 -14.02
CA TYR A 88 9.65 16.81 -14.35
C TYR A 88 8.43 16.72 -15.25
N GLU A 89 8.31 15.61 -15.94
CA GLU A 89 7.29 15.38 -16.95
C GLU A 89 6.78 13.93 -16.90
N TYR A 90 5.48 13.81 -17.15
CA TYR A 90 4.81 12.53 -17.35
C TYR A 90 4.30 12.47 -18.78
N TYR A 91 4.48 11.34 -19.45
CA TYR A 91 3.99 11.11 -20.80
C TYR A 91 2.87 10.08 -20.82
N GLY A 92 1.82 10.32 -21.62
CA GLY A 92 0.70 9.40 -21.76
C GLY A 92 1.10 8.06 -22.39
N THR A 93 2.11 8.07 -23.26
CA THR A 93 2.69 6.85 -23.87
C THR A 93 3.31 5.92 -22.82
N ASP A 94 3.79 6.46 -21.72
CA ASP A 94 4.42 5.71 -20.63
C ASP A 94 3.39 5.12 -19.65
N LYS A 95 2.10 5.42 -19.83
CA LYS A 95 1.00 5.00 -18.95
C LYS A 95 1.27 5.34 -17.48
N THR A 96 1.86 6.51 -17.25
CA THR A 96 2.33 6.94 -15.94
C THR A 96 1.17 7.13 -14.98
N GLU A 97 1.27 6.48 -13.82
CA GLU A 97 0.41 6.71 -12.66
C GLU A 97 1.28 7.06 -11.46
N VAL A 98 0.97 8.17 -10.82
CA VAL A 98 1.71 8.66 -9.66
C VAL A 98 0.78 9.07 -8.54
N TYR A 99 1.23 8.88 -7.32
CA TYR A 99 0.68 9.46 -6.11
C TYR A 99 1.67 10.47 -5.55
N TRP A 100 1.16 11.52 -4.95
CA TRP A 100 2.00 12.53 -4.33
C TRP A 100 1.40 13.02 -3.01
N VAL A 101 2.27 13.43 -2.10
CA VAL A 101 1.90 14.09 -0.85
C VAL A 101 2.81 15.27 -0.61
N HIS A 102 2.22 16.40 -0.20
CA HIS A 102 2.93 17.59 0.25
C HIS A 102 2.80 17.68 1.77
N PHE A 103 3.92 17.93 2.43
CA PHE A 103 3.98 17.97 3.88
C PHE A 103 5.03 18.97 4.37
N THR A 104 4.84 19.46 5.59
CA THR A 104 5.70 20.41 6.27
C THR A 104 5.75 20.10 7.76
N GLY A 105 6.45 20.89 8.56
CA GLY A 105 6.56 20.72 9.99
C GLY A 105 7.87 21.23 10.56
N GLY A 106 7.94 21.30 11.89
CA GLY A 106 9.14 21.75 12.60
C GLY A 106 10.25 20.69 12.66
N ASP A 107 9.90 19.38 12.50
CA ASP A 107 10.84 18.27 12.71
C ASP A 107 10.92 17.29 11.52
N VAL A 108 10.41 17.68 10.35
CA VAL A 108 10.36 16.81 9.17
C VAL A 108 11.73 16.22 8.81
N LYS A 109 12.79 17.02 8.90
CA LYS A 109 14.14 16.58 8.55
C LYS A 109 14.61 15.40 9.43
N ASN A 110 14.41 15.48 10.75
CA ASN A 110 14.79 14.42 11.68
C ASN A 110 13.87 13.20 11.52
N ILE A 111 12.59 13.43 11.26
CA ILE A 111 11.64 12.35 10.97
C ILE A 111 12.07 11.57 9.74
N LEU A 112 12.40 12.20 8.63
CA LEU A 112 12.89 11.55 7.41
C LEU A 112 14.16 10.74 7.67
N ARG A 113 15.14 11.32 8.38
CA ARG A 113 16.39 10.63 8.76
C ARG A 113 16.14 9.41 9.65
N LYS A 114 15.21 9.51 10.63
CA LYS A 114 14.79 8.39 11.48
C LYS A 114 14.30 7.20 10.66
N TYR A 115 13.65 7.46 9.53
CA TYR A 115 13.13 6.44 8.61
C TYR A 115 14.09 6.10 7.46
N GLY A 116 15.38 6.45 7.58
CA GLY A 116 16.42 6.04 6.62
C GLY A 116 16.50 6.90 5.34
N ILE A 117 15.77 8.02 5.29
CA ILE A 117 15.82 8.94 4.14
C ILE A 117 16.83 10.04 4.45
N SER A 118 18.06 9.89 3.93
CA SER A 118 19.16 10.85 4.11
C SER A 118 18.97 12.14 3.30
N ASP A 119 19.72 13.19 3.65
CA ASP A 119 19.55 14.52 3.06
C ASP A 119 19.92 14.58 1.55
N ASP A 120 20.77 13.69 1.10
CA ASP A 120 21.25 13.56 -0.28
C ASP A 120 20.41 12.63 -1.16
N LEU A 121 19.45 11.91 -0.55
CA LEU A 121 18.62 10.95 -1.24
C LEU A 121 17.45 11.64 -1.95
N HIS A 122 17.53 11.81 -3.28
CA HIS A 122 16.47 12.43 -4.08
C HIS A 122 15.44 11.44 -4.60
N TYR A 123 15.85 10.23 -4.90
CA TYR A 123 14.93 9.14 -5.30
C TYR A 123 15.45 7.78 -4.81
N PHE A 124 14.54 6.87 -4.60
CA PHE A 124 14.85 5.55 -4.03
C PHE A 124 13.78 4.54 -4.40
N PHE A 125 14.19 3.29 -4.51
CA PHE A 125 13.31 2.19 -4.84
C PHE A 125 12.65 1.62 -3.58
N VAL A 126 11.32 1.41 -3.64
CA VAL A 126 10.51 0.86 -2.56
C VAL A 126 9.62 -0.31 -3.02
N GLY A 127 9.71 -0.68 -4.31
CA GLY A 127 8.82 -1.66 -4.92
C GLY A 127 7.44 -1.11 -5.26
N THR A 128 6.67 -1.93 -5.99
CA THR A 128 5.26 -1.66 -6.27
C THR A 128 4.41 -2.41 -5.25
N SER A 129 3.61 -1.69 -4.47
CA SER A 129 2.72 -2.29 -3.48
C SER A 129 1.39 -1.55 -3.43
N LEU A 130 0.31 -2.31 -3.36
CA LEU A 130 -1.05 -1.77 -3.18
C LEU A 130 -1.20 -1.04 -1.84
N GLU A 131 -0.36 -1.35 -0.84
CA GLU A 131 -0.40 -0.68 0.47
C GLU A 131 -0.01 0.80 0.35
N TYR A 132 0.98 1.15 -0.48
CA TYR A 132 1.30 2.55 -0.76
C TYR A 132 0.09 3.27 -1.33
N GLU A 133 -0.55 2.69 -2.36
CA GLU A 133 -1.73 3.28 -2.98
C GLU A 133 -2.88 3.44 -1.97
N ARG A 134 -3.13 2.44 -1.10
CA ARG A 134 -4.17 2.49 -0.07
C ARG A 134 -3.93 3.65 0.90
N ILE A 135 -2.69 3.84 1.37
CA ILE A 135 -2.33 4.94 2.27
C ILE A 135 -2.56 6.29 1.59
N TYR A 136 -2.09 6.47 0.34
CA TYR A 136 -2.32 7.72 -0.40
C TYR A 136 -3.81 7.97 -0.64
N LYS A 137 -4.58 6.98 -1.08
CA LYS A 137 -6.04 7.08 -1.28
C LYS A 137 -6.76 7.44 0.03
N LYS A 138 -6.31 6.89 1.16
CA LYS A 138 -6.87 7.24 2.47
C LYS A 138 -6.55 8.69 2.85
N MET A 139 -5.31 9.16 2.66
CA MET A 139 -4.96 10.56 2.88
C MET A 139 -5.78 11.51 2.00
N ILE A 140 -5.99 11.18 0.73
CA ILE A 140 -6.84 11.96 -0.18
C ILE A 140 -8.27 12.05 0.38
N SER A 141 -8.84 10.92 0.78
CA SER A 141 -10.21 10.86 1.34
C SER A 141 -10.36 11.70 2.61
N GLU A 142 -9.37 11.65 3.52
CA GLU A 142 -9.40 12.44 4.75
C GLU A 142 -9.31 13.95 4.47
N LEU A 143 -8.44 14.36 3.55
CA LEU A 143 -8.33 15.76 3.11
C LEU A 143 -9.59 16.28 2.40
N GLN A 144 -10.34 15.41 1.72
CA GLN A 144 -11.61 15.80 1.07
C GLN A 144 -12.77 15.88 2.04
N ARG A 145 -12.77 15.07 3.12
CA ARG A 145 -13.86 15.01 4.10
C ARG A 145 -13.69 15.99 5.26
N CYS A 146 -12.46 16.28 5.66
CA CYS A 146 -12.10 17.16 6.78
C CYS A 146 -12.92 16.87 8.04
N GLN A 147 -13.09 15.58 8.40
CA GLN A 147 -13.81 15.18 9.60
C GLN A 147 -13.00 15.50 10.87
N ASN A 148 -13.62 15.41 12.04
CA ASN A 148 -12.95 15.62 13.30
C ASN A 148 -11.66 14.76 13.38
N HIS A 149 -10.56 15.35 13.86
CA HIS A 149 -9.24 14.70 14.00
C HIS A 149 -8.58 14.26 12.67
N TYR A 150 -9.02 14.78 11.51
CA TYR A 150 -8.42 14.41 10.22
C TYR A 150 -6.93 14.76 10.13
N GLU A 151 -6.46 15.84 10.76
CA GLU A 151 -5.05 16.24 10.77
C GLU A 151 -4.18 15.23 11.52
N GLU A 152 -4.67 14.74 12.68
CA GLU A 152 -3.98 13.70 13.43
C GLU A 152 -3.93 12.40 12.64
N LEU A 153 -5.04 12.01 12.01
CA LEU A 153 -5.10 10.82 11.16
C LEU A 153 -4.16 10.93 9.95
N LEU A 154 -4.07 12.10 9.31
CA LEU A 154 -3.11 12.35 8.23
C LEU A 154 -1.67 12.19 8.70
N THR A 155 -1.34 12.67 9.90
CA THR A 155 -0.01 12.50 10.50
C THR A 155 0.31 11.03 10.73
N ILE A 156 -0.64 10.25 11.25
CA ILE A 156 -0.51 8.80 11.46
C ILE A 156 -0.32 8.08 10.12
N LEU A 157 -1.10 8.41 9.10
CA LEU A 157 -0.99 7.83 7.75
C LEU A 157 0.37 8.14 7.10
N MET A 158 0.89 9.36 7.27
CA MET A 158 2.21 9.73 6.78
C MET A 158 3.32 8.97 7.53
N GLN A 159 3.22 8.81 8.84
CA GLN A 159 4.15 7.98 9.61
C GLN A 159 4.08 6.50 9.18
N HIS A 160 2.88 5.99 8.92
CA HIS A 160 2.67 4.63 8.40
C HIS A 160 3.39 4.45 7.05
N LEU A 161 3.23 5.41 6.11
CA LEU A 161 3.94 5.42 4.84
C LEU A 161 5.47 5.39 5.05
N LEU A 162 6.00 6.22 5.93
CA LEU A 162 7.43 6.28 6.24
C LEU A 162 7.97 4.99 6.86
N ILE A 163 7.18 4.30 7.69
CA ILE A 163 7.53 2.98 8.24
C ILE A 163 7.68 1.94 7.12
N TYR A 164 6.74 1.90 6.16
CA TYR A 164 6.85 1.00 5.01
C TYR A 164 8.07 1.32 4.16
N ILE A 165 8.32 2.60 3.86
CA ILE A 165 9.52 3.05 3.15
C ILE A 165 10.79 2.56 3.86
N ASN A 166 10.89 2.78 5.18
CA ASN A 166 12.06 2.36 5.95
C ASN A 166 12.31 0.86 5.88
N ARG A 167 11.24 0.05 6.01
CA ARG A 167 11.34 -1.42 5.88
C ARG A 167 11.89 -1.83 4.51
N GLU A 168 11.50 -1.13 3.45
CA GLU A 168 12.01 -1.40 2.10
C GLU A 168 13.47 -0.97 1.93
N LEU A 169 13.85 0.21 2.43
CA LEU A 169 15.22 0.72 2.37
C LEU A 169 16.22 -0.13 3.17
N GLN A 170 15.75 -0.79 4.24
CA GLN A 170 16.59 -1.68 5.06
C GLN A 170 16.75 -3.08 4.45
N LYS A 171 16.01 -3.43 3.41
CA LYS A 171 16.18 -4.72 2.75
C LYS A 171 17.41 -4.64 1.82
N ASP A 172 18.39 -5.46 2.09
CA ASP A 172 19.56 -5.70 1.20
C ASP A 172 19.07 -6.58 0.03
N ARG A 173 18.46 -5.94 -1.00
CA ARG A 173 17.68 -6.66 -2.02
C ARG A 173 18.38 -6.76 -3.37
N LYS A 174 18.45 -7.99 -3.87
CA LYS A 174 18.62 -8.27 -5.31
C LYS A 174 17.29 -7.99 -6.03
N ILE A 175 17.34 -7.60 -7.31
CA ILE A 175 16.15 -7.36 -8.16
C ILE A 175 15.19 -8.57 -8.17
N SER A 176 15.74 -9.81 -8.06
CA SER A 176 14.98 -11.05 -7.94
C SER A 176 14.06 -11.09 -6.70
N ASP A 177 14.49 -10.48 -5.59
CA ASP A 177 13.74 -10.52 -4.33
C ASP A 177 12.55 -9.56 -4.35
N ILE A 178 12.68 -8.45 -5.11
CA ILE A 178 11.63 -7.46 -5.31
C ILE A 178 10.48 -8.06 -6.14
N TYR A 179 10.82 -8.75 -7.24
CA TYR A 179 9.84 -9.46 -8.05
C TYR A 179 9.11 -10.52 -7.23
N LEU A 180 9.86 -11.28 -6.43
CA LEU A 180 9.31 -12.32 -5.57
C LEU A 180 8.30 -11.76 -4.56
N ASP A 181 8.62 -10.66 -3.89
CA ASP A 181 7.73 -10.08 -2.89
C ASP A 181 6.43 -9.55 -3.53
N ASN A 182 6.50 -8.91 -4.70
CA ASN A 182 5.32 -8.48 -5.43
C ASN A 182 4.41 -9.67 -5.81
N GLU A 183 5.00 -10.79 -6.25
CA GLU A 183 4.23 -11.99 -6.56
C GLU A 183 3.59 -12.61 -5.30
N MET A 184 4.26 -12.55 -4.15
CA MET A 184 3.71 -13.03 -2.88
C MET A 184 2.61 -12.10 -2.35
N ASP A 185 2.73 -10.77 -2.52
CA ASP A 185 1.67 -9.81 -2.23
C ASP A 185 0.42 -10.09 -3.06
N MET A 186 0.58 -10.28 -4.36
CA MET A 186 -0.52 -10.62 -5.27
C MET A 186 -1.20 -11.94 -4.88
N ALA A 187 -0.41 -12.94 -4.48
CA ALA A 187 -0.94 -14.21 -3.99
C ALA A 187 -1.74 -14.05 -2.71
N THR A 188 -1.22 -13.27 -1.76
CA THR A 188 -1.89 -12.98 -0.49
C THR A 188 -3.23 -12.27 -0.71
N GLN A 189 -3.25 -11.28 -1.59
CA GLN A 189 -4.48 -10.57 -1.96
C GLN A 189 -5.48 -11.51 -2.64
N TYR A 190 -5.03 -12.30 -3.63
CA TYR A 190 -5.89 -13.26 -4.33
C TYR A 190 -6.53 -14.26 -3.36
N PHE A 191 -5.76 -14.83 -2.43
CA PHE A 191 -6.29 -15.77 -1.45
C PHE A 191 -7.22 -15.10 -0.44
N SER A 192 -6.97 -13.84 -0.08
CA SER A 192 -7.86 -13.06 0.78
C SER A 192 -9.20 -12.73 0.12
N ASP A 193 -9.19 -12.44 -1.18
CA ASP A 193 -10.40 -12.07 -1.91
C ASP A 193 -11.24 -13.29 -2.30
N ASN A 194 -10.61 -14.45 -2.46
CA ASN A 194 -11.25 -15.67 -2.96
C ASN A 194 -11.33 -16.80 -1.94
N TYR A 195 -11.08 -16.55 -0.64
CA TYR A 195 -10.98 -17.60 0.39
C TYR A 195 -12.20 -18.51 0.46
N SER A 196 -13.40 -18.02 0.16
CA SER A 196 -14.64 -18.78 0.21
C SER A 196 -14.86 -19.72 -0.99
N SER A 197 -14.09 -19.55 -2.07
CA SER A 197 -14.15 -20.35 -3.27
C SER A 197 -13.22 -21.57 -3.19
N GLU A 198 -13.36 -22.49 -4.14
CA GLU A 198 -12.39 -23.56 -4.32
C GLU A 198 -11.09 -22.98 -4.93
N ILE A 199 -9.99 -23.05 -4.19
CA ILE A 199 -8.70 -22.53 -4.59
C ILE A 199 -7.73 -23.69 -4.79
N SER A 200 -7.21 -23.82 -6.02
CA SER A 200 -6.08 -24.68 -6.34
C SER A 200 -4.78 -23.88 -6.24
N ILE A 201 -3.94 -24.22 -5.26
CA ILE A 201 -2.60 -23.61 -5.10
C ILE A 201 -1.72 -23.98 -6.30
N GLU A 202 -1.90 -25.17 -6.86
CA GLU A 202 -1.17 -25.65 -8.03
C GLU A 202 -1.50 -24.82 -9.27
N GLU A 203 -2.79 -24.62 -9.57
CA GLU A 203 -3.24 -23.80 -10.69
C GLU A 203 -2.77 -22.35 -10.54
N TYR A 204 -2.85 -21.79 -9.32
CA TYR A 204 -2.34 -20.46 -9.06
C TYR A 204 -0.84 -20.36 -9.36
N ALA A 205 -0.02 -21.24 -8.79
CA ALA A 205 1.42 -21.24 -9.02
C ALA A 205 1.78 -21.41 -10.51
N THR A 206 1.12 -22.34 -11.19
CA THR A 206 1.34 -22.63 -12.60
C THR A 206 0.94 -21.45 -13.49
N SER A 207 -0.17 -20.77 -13.20
CA SER A 207 -0.61 -19.59 -13.94
C SER A 207 0.38 -18.41 -13.85
N ARG A 208 1.23 -18.42 -12.82
CA ARG A 208 2.30 -17.43 -12.60
C ARG A 208 3.68 -17.93 -13.04
N GLY A 209 3.75 -19.08 -13.73
CA GLY A 209 5.02 -19.66 -14.19
C GLY A 209 5.91 -20.21 -13.08
N MET A 210 5.34 -20.56 -11.92
CA MET A 210 6.08 -21.03 -10.75
C MET A 210 5.84 -22.52 -10.51
N SER A 211 6.89 -23.24 -10.06
CA SER A 211 6.67 -24.59 -9.51
C SER A 211 5.99 -24.50 -8.14
N ILE A 212 5.11 -25.46 -7.85
CA ILE A 212 4.35 -25.52 -6.58
C ILE A 212 5.27 -25.47 -5.37
N SER A 213 6.33 -26.27 -5.36
CA SER A 213 7.25 -26.36 -4.24
C SER A 213 8.00 -25.04 -4.01
N TRP A 214 8.38 -24.35 -5.08
CA TRP A 214 9.01 -23.04 -5.02
C TRP A 214 8.04 -21.98 -4.49
N PHE A 215 6.81 -21.97 -4.98
CA PHE A 215 5.77 -21.06 -4.53
C PHE A 215 5.46 -21.24 -3.03
N ILE A 216 5.16 -22.47 -2.57
CA ILE A 216 4.84 -22.74 -1.16
C ILE A 216 5.98 -22.31 -0.24
N ARG A 217 7.22 -22.58 -0.60
CA ARG A 217 8.40 -22.19 0.20
C ARG A 217 8.54 -20.67 0.31
N ASN A 218 8.41 -19.96 -0.81
CA ASN A 218 8.58 -18.51 -0.82
C ASN A 218 7.38 -17.79 -0.19
N PHE A 219 6.15 -18.26 -0.41
CA PHE A 219 4.97 -17.77 0.27
C PHE A 219 5.08 -17.91 1.80
N LYS A 220 5.57 -19.08 2.27
CA LYS A 220 5.80 -19.28 3.70
C LYS A 220 6.88 -18.35 4.25
N LYS A 221 7.98 -18.13 3.50
CA LYS A 221 9.03 -17.18 3.87
C LYS A 221 8.49 -15.74 3.97
N TYR A 222 7.59 -15.37 3.07
CA TYR A 222 7.00 -14.05 2.97
C TYR A 222 5.92 -13.81 4.04
N SER A 223 4.91 -14.69 4.12
CA SER A 223 3.71 -14.52 4.96
C SER A 223 3.82 -15.18 6.35
N GLY A 224 4.88 -15.96 6.62
CA GLY A 224 5.05 -16.74 7.84
C GLY A 224 4.29 -18.07 7.85
N THR A 225 3.34 -18.29 6.93
CA THR A 225 2.47 -19.48 6.87
C THR A 225 2.42 -20.06 5.46
N THR A 226 2.04 -21.35 5.32
CA THR A 226 1.81 -21.91 3.97
C THR A 226 0.55 -21.30 3.34
N PRO A 227 0.42 -21.29 1.98
CA PRO A 227 -0.78 -20.81 1.30
C PRO A 227 -2.07 -21.45 1.83
N MET A 228 -2.06 -22.77 2.05
CA MET A 228 -3.23 -23.48 2.58
C MET A 228 -3.56 -23.05 4.02
N GLN A 229 -2.54 -22.87 4.88
CA GLN A 229 -2.75 -22.38 6.25
C GLN A 229 -3.31 -20.96 6.24
N PHE A 230 -2.84 -20.11 5.33
CA PHE A 230 -3.35 -18.75 5.15
C PHE A 230 -4.83 -18.75 4.77
N ILE A 231 -5.24 -19.56 3.77
CA ILE A 231 -6.64 -19.70 3.34
C ILE A 231 -7.50 -20.21 4.48
N VAL A 232 -7.04 -21.25 5.20
CA VAL A 232 -7.74 -21.81 6.36
C VAL A 232 -7.93 -20.74 7.43
N SER A 233 -6.90 -19.97 7.75
CA SER A 233 -6.98 -18.87 8.74
C SER A 233 -8.02 -17.84 8.33
N ALA A 234 -8.04 -17.41 7.07
CA ALA A 234 -9.03 -16.47 6.54
C ALA A 234 -10.46 -17.02 6.68
N ARG A 235 -10.69 -18.28 6.31
CA ARG A 235 -12.00 -18.95 6.45
C ARG A 235 -12.47 -19.02 7.91
N ILE A 236 -11.58 -19.41 8.82
CA ILE A 236 -11.93 -19.54 10.25
C ILE A 236 -12.19 -18.18 10.88
N SER A 237 -11.43 -17.13 10.54
CA SER A 237 -11.65 -15.77 11.03
C SER A 237 -13.00 -15.21 10.54
N ASN A 238 -13.35 -15.43 9.27
CA ASN A 238 -14.65 -15.02 8.75
C ASN A 238 -15.81 -15.86 9.34
N ALA A 239 -15.60 -17.16 9.58
CA ALA A 239 -16.59 -17.98 10.29
C ALA A 239 -16.82 -17.47 11.72
N GLN A 240 -15.76 -17.08 12.41
CA GLN A 240 -15.85 -16.48 13.75
C GLN A 240 -16.72 -15.22 13.72
N LEU A 241 -16.46 -14.30 12.81
CA LEU A 241 -17.25 -13.09 12.63
C LEU A 241 -18.75 -13.42 12.39
N LEU A 242 -19.06 -14.39 11.51
CA LEU A 242 -20.42 -14.79 11.24
C LEU A 242 -21.11 -15.46 12.44
N LEU A 243 -20.36 -16.23 13.25
CA LEU A 243 -20.86 -16.80 14.50
C LEU A 243 -21.26 -15.73 15.52
N GLU A 244 -20.50 -14.63 15.57
CA GLU A 244 -20.70 -13.52 16.49
C GLU A 244 -21.82 -12.56 16.04
N THR A 245 -21.96 -12.34 14.74
CA THR A 245 -22.80 -11.26 14.20
C THR A 245 -24.10 -11.74 13.56
N THR A 246 -24.29 -13.06 13.36
CA THR A 246 -25.45 -13.58 12.64
C THR A 246 -26.12 -14.75 13.37
N LYS A 247 -27.36 -15.04 12.97
CA LYS A 247 -28.12 -16.23 13.42
C LYS A 247 -28.01 -17.41 12.45
N TYR A 248 -27.11 -17.38 11.46
CA TYR A 248 -26.94 -18.48 10.52
C TYR A 248 -26.60 -19.79 11.25
N SER A 249 -27.12 -20.88 10.75
CA SER A 249 -26.77 -22.21 11.24
C SER A 249 -25.30 -22.53 10.97
N ILE A 250 -24.71 -23.45 11.71
CA ILE A 250 -23.32 -23.89 11.49
C ILE A 250 -23.12 -24.43 10.06
N SER A 251 -24.15 -25.07 9.51
CA SER A 251 -24.12 -25.59 8.13
C SER A 251 -24.08 -24.44 7.09
N GLU A 252 -24.87 -23.39 7.31
CA GLU A 252 -24.84 -22.19 6.43
C GLU A 252 -23.50 -21.48 6.50
N ILE A 253 -22.99 -21.24 7.71
CA ILE A 253 -21.66 -20.62 7.90
C ILE A 253 -20.57 -21.43 7.21
N SER A 254 -20.59 -22.77 7.39
CA SER A 254 -19.64 -23.67 6.72
C SER A 254 -19.60 -23.43 5.20
N ARG A 255 -20.77 -23.35 4.55
CA ARG A 255 -20.88 -23.09 3.10
C ARG A 255 -20.40 -21.69 2.71
N ILE A 256 -20.81 -20.68 3.47
CA ILE A 256 -20.42 -19.27 3.23
C ILE A 256 -18.89 -19.11 3.23
N VAL A 257 -18.21 -19.80 4.16
CA VAL A 257 -16.75 -19.70 4.26
C VAL A 257 -15.99 -20.74 3.41
N GLY A 258 -16.68 -21.46 2.52
CA GLY A 258 -16.07 -22.32 1.51
C GLY A 258 -15.84 -23.77 1.93
N TYR A 259 -16.62 -24.29 2.89
CA TYR A 259 -16.61 -25.72 3.24
C TYR A 259 -17.94 -26.40 2.91
N GLY A 260 -17.92 -27.33 1.95
CA GLY A 260 -19.09 -28.10 1.58
C GLY A 260 -19.53 -29.11 2.67
N ASN A 261 -18.61 -29.54 3.55
CA ASN A 261 -18.90 -30.50 4.62
C ASN A 261 -18.85 -29.81 6.00
N PRO A 262 -20.01 -29.60 6.67
CA PRO A 262 -20.09 -28.96 7.98
C PRO A 262 -19.38 -29.71 9.13
N LEU A 263 -19.28 -31.03 9.05
CA LEU A 263 -18.60 -31.84 10.07
C LEU A 263 -17.07 -31.63 9.96
N TYR A 264 -16.54 -31.59 8.74
CA TYR A 264 -15.14 -31.29 8.52
C TYR A 264 -14.81 -29.85 8.98
N PHE A 265 -15.65 -28.89 8.63
CA PHE A 265 -15.53 -27.50 9.09
C PHE A 265 -15.50 -27.44 10.64
N SER A 266 -16.43 -28.10 11.33
CA SER A 266 -16.49 -28.04 12.78
C SER A 266 -15.25 -28.61 13.46
N ARG A 267 -14.71 -29.73 12.94
CA ARG A 267 -13.42 -30.28 13.42
C ARG A 267 -12.25 -29.31 13.20
N LEU A 268 -12.18 -28.70 12.03
CA LEU A 268 -11.12 -27.76 11.69
C LEU A 268 -11.22 -26.48 12.54
N PHE A 269 -12.42 -25.95 12.74
CA PHE A 269 -12.67 -24.81 13.61
C PHE A 269 -12.23 -25.10 15.05
N HIS A 270 -12.62 -26.25 15.58
CA HIS A 270 -12.20 -26.70 16.91
C HIS A 270 -10.66 -26.83 17.01
N LYS A 271 -10.02 -27.40 15.99
CA LYS A 271 -8.56 -27.51 15.95
C LYS A 271 -7.85 -26.16 16.02
N VAL A 272 -8.43 -25.12 15.42
CA VAL A 272 -7.82 -23.77 15.35
C VAL A 272 -8.19 -22.91 16.55
N LYS A 273 -9.42 -22.99 17.04
CA LYS A 273 -9.95 -22.11 18.11
C LYS A 273 -10.05 -22.79 19.49
N GLY A 274 -9.90 -24.11 19.59
CA GLY A 274 -10.02 -24.85 20.84
C GLY A 274 -11.46 -25.20 21.24
N PHE A 275 -12.47 -24.67 20.54
CA PHE A 275 -13.91 -24.90 20.78
C PHE A 275 -14.62 -25.27 19.48
N SER A 276 -15.68 -26.06 19.55
CA SER A 276 -16.54 -26.24 18.39
C SER A 276 -17.27 -24.92 18.03
N PRO A 277 -17.72 -24.74 16.77
CA PRO A 277 -18.48 -23.53 16.38
C PRO A 277 -19.72 -23.30 17.26
N SER A 278 -20.40 -24.35 17.71
CA SER A 278 -21.57 -24.27 18.57
C SER A 278 -21.23 -23.83 19.99
N GLU A 279 -20.14 -24.36 20.58
CA GLU A 279 -19.62 -23.94 21.88
C GLU A 279 -19.11 -22.50 21.82
N TYR A 280 -18.38 -22.16 20.75
CA TYR A 280 -17.89 -20.81 20.53
C TYR A 280 -19.04 -19.78 20.56
N ARG A 281 -20.12 -20.05 19.81
CA ARG A 281 -21.32 -19.18 19.80
C ARG A 281 -21.98 -19.05 21.17
N LYS A 282 -22.08 -20.17 21.95
CA LYS A 282 -22.66 -20.12 23.29
C LYS A 282 -21.83 -19.33 24.30
N ASN A 283 -20.52 -19.31 24.14
CA ASN A 283 -19.61 -18.62 25.06
C ASN A 283 -19.55 -17.10 24.82
N ILE A 284 -20.11 -16.60 23.73
CA ILE A 284 -20.12 -15.18 23.36
C ILE A 284 -21.48 -14.54 23.61
N LEU A 285 -22.56 -15.32 23.59
CA LEU A 285 -23.92 -14.90 23.91
C LEU A 285 -24.23 -15.11 25.40
#